data_ce5ad5040febdbb0bef03f32474a1b93
#
_entry.id   ce5ad5040febdbb0bef03f32474a1b93
#
_cell.length_a   1.000
_cell.length_b   1.000
_cell.length_c   1.000
_cell.angle_alpha   90.00
_cell.angle_beta   90.00
_cell.angle_gamma   90.00
#
_symmetry.space_group_name_H-M   'P 1'
#
loop_
_entity.id
_entity.type
_entity.pdbx_description
1 polymer ?
#
loop_
_entity_poly.entity_id
_entity_poly.type
_entity_poly.pdbx_seq_one_letter_code
_entity_poly.pdbx_strand_id
1 'polypeptide(L)'
;MEIETFVHGASCMAYSGRCLLSAAMAGRSGNQGECAQPCRWHYSVVEEKRPGEYMPVCEDENGTYIFSAHDLNLMPLLPELVDAGIKSLKIEGRMKTAYYVATVTAAYRRALDLLADGGDFAAALPGLMAELSCASHRDSDTGFALGKPANPGGADGFHQEREYLAHVVEGSRDGRGTRFLLKNRFKAGETIELLTPSGVHTFEATPFLREKTGEIVDTLGIGDEIIRMDVPFATQTGDFLRGETRNHRK
;
A
#
# COMPACT_ATOMS: atom_id res chain seq x y z
N MET A 1 30.50 6.39 6.54
CA MET A 1 29.47 5.43 6.98
C MET A 1 28.28 5.61 6.07
N GLU A 2 27.72 4.54 5.52
CA GLU A 2 26.50 4.60 4.74
C GLU A 2 25.29 4.58 5.69
N ILE A 3 24.29 5.41 5.39
CA ILE A 3 23.08 5.54 6.21
C ILE A 3 21.88 5.06 5.40
N GLU A 4 21.10 4.18 6.01
CA GLU A 4 19.78 3.78 5.54
C GLU A 4 18.70 4.40 6.44
N THR A 5 17.65 4.95 5.83
CA THR A 5 16.51 5.48 6.57
C THR A 5 15.19 4.92 6.06
N PHE A 6 14.23 4.72 6.95
CA PHE A 6 12.85 4.47 6.53
C PHE A 6 12.26 5.73 5.88
N VAL A 7 11.58 5.54 4.76
CA VAL A 7 10.94 6.64 4.02
C VAL A 7 9.45 6.44 3.81
N HIS A 8 8.95 5.22 3.92
CA HIS A 8 7.53 4.95 3.67
C HIS A 8 7.04 3.70 4.40
N GLY A 9 5.77 3.74 4.78
CA GLY A 9 5.02 2.60 5.30
C GLY A 9 4.65 2.72 6.76
N ALA A 10 4.22 1.62 7.33
CA ALA A 10 3.66 1.58 8.67
C ALA A 10 4.66 2.01 9.75
N SER A 11 4.45 3.16 10.36
CA SER A 11 5.23 3.59 11.52
C SER A 11 4.94 2.72 12.74
N CYS A 12 5.98 2.43 13.51
CA CYS A 12 5.83 1.76 14.80
C CYS A 12 5.79 2.81 15.92
N MET A 13 4.84 2.68 16.83
CA MET A 13 4.74 3.54 18.02
C MET A 13 5.85 3.27 19.06
N ALA A 14 6.55 2.15 18.94
CA ALA A 14 7.55 1.72 19.91
C ALA A 14 8.95 1.73 19.30
N TYR A 15 9.93 1.90 20.17
CA TYR A 15 11.33 1.67 19.81
C TYR A 15 11.53 0.25 19.30
N SER A 16 12.30 0.09 18.24
CA SER A 16 12.65 -1.21 17.68
C SER A 16 13.28 -2.12 18.76
N GLY A 17 12.79 -3.35 18.86
CA GLY A 17 13.26 -4.31 19.83
C GLY A 17 12.71 -4.13 21.26
N ARG A 18 11.84 -3.15 21.51
CA ARG A 18 11.32 -2.85 22.87
C ARG A 18 9.86 -3.25 23.08
N CYS A 19 9.08 -3.37 22.01
CA CYS A 19 7.68 -3.70 22.11
C CYS A 19 7.47 -5.21 22.31
N LEU A 20 6.76 -5.58 23.38
CA LEU A 20 6.35 -6.95 23.67
C LEU A 20 4.85 -7.19 23.42
N LEU A 21 4.11 -6.17 23.01
CA LEU A 21 2.65 -6.22 22.91
C LEU A 21 2.16 -7.33 21.98
N SER A 22 2.80 -7.48 20.81
CA SER A 22 2.43 -8.52 19.84
C SER A 22 2.77 -9.93 20.35
N ALA A 23 3.89 -10.09 21.05
CA ALA A 23 4.24 -11.37 21.65
C ALA A 23 3.26 -11.75 22.77
N ALA A 24 2.89 -10.77 23.60
CA ALA A 24 1.97 -10.99 24.73
C ALA A 24 0.53 -11.29 24.28
N MET A 25 0.02 -10.57 23.27
CA MET A 25 -1.38 -10.64 22.84
C MET A 25 -1.65 -11.65 21.72
N ALA A 26 -0.68 -11.93 20.88
CA ALA A 26 -0.85 -12.76 19.68
C ALA A 26 0.19 -13.90 19.58
N GLY A 27 1.11 -14.05 20.54
CA GLY A 27 2.17 -15.03 20.48
C GLY A 27 3.20 -14.81 19.36
N ARG A 28 3.20 -13.63 18.71
CA ARG A 28 4.03 -13.30 17.55
C ARG A 28 5.02 -12.19 17.89
N SER A 29 6.31 -12.48 17.73
CA SER A 29 7.36 -11.53 18.09
C SER A 29 7.54 -10.43 17.05
N GLY A 30 7.25 -9.19 17.43
CA GLY A 30 7.55 -8.02 16.61
C GLY A 30 9.05 -7.84 16.32
N ASN A 31 9.91 -8.28 17.23
CA ASN A 31 11.37 -8.20 17.10
C ASN A 31 11.93 -9.19 16.06
N GLN A 32 11.17 -10.24 15.77
CA GLN A 32 11.47 -11.21 14.71
C GLN A 32 10.73 -10.87 13.40
N GLY A 33 10.09 -9.70 13.36
CA GLY A 33 9.34 -9.23 12.21
C GLY A 33 7.98 -9.88 12.02
N GLU A 34 7.43 -10.54 13.05
CA GLU A 34 6.13 -11.25 13.02
C GLU A 34 5.01 -10.44 13.70
N CYS A 35 5.20 -9.13 13.84
CA CYS A 35 4.27 -8.27 14.57
C CYS A 35 2.84 -8.36 13.99
N ALA A 36 1.88 -8.76 14.85
CA ALA A 36 0.46 -8.77 14.53
C ALA A 36 -0.18 -7.37 14.59
N GLN A 37 0.60 -6.35 14.91
CA GLN A 37 0.18 -4.95 15.03
C GLN A 37 -0.98 -4.73 16.03
N PRO A 38 -0.97 -5.33 17.24
CA PRO A 38 -2.08 -5.18 18.18
C PRO A 38 -2.30 -3.72 18.61
N CYS A 39 -1.25 -2.89 18.60
CA CYS A 39 -1.40 -1.45 18.85
C CYS A 39 -2.36 -0.73 17.88
N ARG A 40 -2.81 -1.41 16.83
CA ARG A 40 -3.73 -0.90 15.80
C ARG A 40 -5.10 -1.55 15.83
N TRP A 41 -5.34 -2.45 16.79
CA TRP A 41 -6.66 -3.04 16.99
C TRP A 41 -7.58 -2.07 17.72
N HIS A 42 -8.87 -2.27 17.57
CA HIS A 42 -9.86 -1.54 18.37
C HIS A 42 -9.92 -2.16 19.76
N TYR A 43 -9.86 -1.31 20.76
CA TYR A 43 -9.94 -1.72 22.15
C TYR A 43 -11.10 -1.02 22.85
N SER A 44 -11.60 -1.69 23.88
CA SER A 44 -12.49 -1.11 24.85
C SER A 44 -12.01 -1.47 26.25
N VAL A 45 -12.15 -0.59 27.18
CA VAL A 45 -11.89 -0.83 28.59
C VAL A 45 -13.17 -1.34 29.23
N VAL A 46 -13.05 -2.37 30.05
CA VAL A 46 -14.14 -2.90 30.87
C VAL A 46 -13.72 -2.75 32.33
N GLU A 47 -14.55 -2.10 33.14
CA GLU A 47 -14.35 -2.03 34.58
C GLU A 47 -14.78 -3.36 35.20
N GLU A 48 -13.96 -3.93 36.09
CA GLU A 48 -14.12 -5.27 36.62
C GLU A 48 -15.49 -5.51 37.27
N LYS A 49 -16.03 -4.48 37.94
CA LYS A 49 -17.34 -4.54 38.61
C LYS A 49 -18.52 -4.26 37.70
N ARG A 50 -18.27 -3.97 36.41
CA ARG A 50 -19.27 -3.70 35.38
C ARG A 50 -19.04 -4.54 34.13
N PRO A 51 -19.08 -5.87 34.25
CA PRO A 51 -18.87 -6.75 33.13
C PRO A 51 -19.96 -6.52 32.05
N GLY A 52 -19.53 -6.34 30.80
CA GLY A 52 -20.45 -6.11 29.67
C GLY A 52 -20.64 -4.63 29.30
N GLU A 53 -20.16 -3.68 30.10
CA GLU A 53 -20.10 -2.28 29.73
C GLU A 53 -18.75 -1.97 29.09
N TYR A 54 -18.74 -1.83 27.76
CA TYR A 54 -17.53 -1.54 26.98
C TYR A 54 -17.36 -0.02 26.82
N MET A 55 -16.28 0.49 27.38
CA MET A 55 -15.89 1.89 27.22
C MET A 55 -14.86 2.00 26.10
N PRO A 56 -15.18 2.64 24.95
CA PRO A 56 -14.22 2.81 23.87
C PRO A 56 -13.02 3.61 24.38
N VAL A 57 -11.83 3.22 23.91
CA VAL A 57 -10.60 3.95 24.20
C VAL A 57 -10.31 4.88 23.03
N CYS A 58 -10.30 6.18 23.31
CA CYS A 58 -10.07 7.25 22.33
C CYS A 58 -8.90 8.11 22.79
N GLU A 59 -8.33 8.87 21.89
CA GLU A 59 -7.31 9.87 22.20
C GLU A 59 -7.88 11.29 22.11
N ASP A 60 -7.45 12.17 22.98
CA ASP A 60 -7.69 13.61 22.92
C ASP A 60 -6.40 14.39 23.22
N GLU A 61 -6.50 15.72 23.26
CA GLU A 61 -5.37 16.62 23.46
C GLU A 61 -4.61 16.43 24.78
N ASN A 62 -5.12 15.59 25.69
CA ASN A 62 -4.64 15.46 27.06
C ASN A 62 -4.06 14.08 27.39
N GLY A 63 -4.16 13.09 26.51
CA GLY A 63 -3.62 11.77 26.81
C GLY A 63 -3.74 10.75 25.70
N THR A 64 -2.87 9.76 25.82
CA THR A 64 -2.73 8.63 24.88
C THR A 64 -3.63 7.49 25.29
N TYR A 65 -4.39 7.03 24.38
CA TYR A 65 -5.37 5.98 24.65
C TYR A 65 -5.00 4.82 23.80
N ILE A 66 -4.57 4.29 23.10
CA ILE A 66 -4.10 3.17 22.27
C ILE A 66 -4.42 3.43 20.78
N PHE A 67 -3.71 3.66 20.03
CA PHE A 67 -2.48 3.83 19.28
C PHE A 67 -2.64 3.50 17.79
N SER A 68 -3.24 4.33 16.99
CA SER A 68 -3.06 4.26 15.54
C SER A 68 -2.01 5.29 15.12
N ALA A 69 -0.76 4.87 15.00
CA ALA A 69 0.25 5.74 14.39
C ALA A 69 -0.07 5.92 12.91
N HIS A 70 0.12 7.14 12.40
CA HIS A 70 0.10 7.42 10.98
C HIS A 70 1.14 6.58 10.24
N ASP A 71 0.92 6.32 8.98
CA ASP A 71 1.95 5.73 8.14
C ASP A 71 3.00 6.79 7.79
N LEU A 72 4.27 6.41 7.77
CA LEU A 72 5.36 7.31 7.37
C LEU A 72 5.29 7.57 5.87
N ASN A 73 5.44 8.83 5.45
CA ASN A 73 5.59 9.22 4.05
C ASN A 73 6.57 10.39 3.93
N LEU A 74 7.81 10.09 3.58
CA LEU A 74 8.86 11.09 3.37
C LEU A 74 9.04 11.48 1.90
N MET A 75 8.10 11.15 1.02
CA MET A 75 8.16 11.60 -0.38
C MET A 75 8.36 13.12 -0.50
N PRO A 76 7.65 13.97 0.27
CA PRO A 76 7.85 15.42 0.20
C PRO A 76 9.25 15.90 0.60
N LEU A 77 9.99 15.10 1.38
CA LEU A 77 11.33 15.42 1.88
C LEU A 77 12.43 14.65 1.15
N LEU A 78 12.11 14.03 0.01
CA LEU A 78 13.07 13.21 -0.72
C LEU A 78 14.29 14.00 -1.22
N PRO A 79 14.17 15.24 -1.74
CA PRO A 79 15.31 16.07 -2.10
C PRO A 79 16.28 16.29 -0.93
N GLU A 80 15.73 16.64 0.24
CA GLU A 80 16.54 16.90 1.45
C GLU A 80 17.24 15.62 1.95
N LEU A 81 16.61 14.46 1.82
CA LEU A 81 17.24 13.18 2.17
C LEU A 81 18.39 12.84 1.22
N VAL A 82 18.24 13.11 -0.06
CA VAL A 82 19.29 12.92 -1.08
C VAL A 82 20.46 13.88 -0.80
N ASP A 83 20.17 15.15 -0.54
CA ASP A 83 21.17 16.19 -0.23
C ASP A 83 21.91 15.91 1.08
N ALA A 84 21.22 15.34 2.08
CA ALA A 84 21.84 14.88 3.32
C ALA A 84 22.75 13.66 3.14
N GLY A 85 22.81 13.08 1.94
CA GLY A 85 23.70 11.97 1.62
C GLY A 85 23.20 10.60 2.07
N ILE A 86 21.89 10.43 2.31
CA ILE A 86 21.29 9.13 2.58
C ILE A 86 21.53 8.19 1.40
N LYS A 87 22.03 6.99 1.66
CA LYS A 87 22.42 6.02 0.61
C LYS A 87 21.38 4.94 0.35
N SER A 88 20.49 4.68 1.30
CA SER A 88 19.47 3.65 1.19
C SER A 88 18.14 4.15 1.74
N LEU A 89 17.09 4.02 0.92
CA LEU A 89 15.71 4.36 1.28
C LEU A 89 14.95 3.07 1.57
N LYS A 90 14.46 2.93 2.79
CA LYS A 90 13.78 1.72 3.24
C LYS A 90 12.27 1.89 3.25
N ILE A 91 11.58 1.01 2.54
CA ILE A 91 10.12 0.95 2.49
C ILE A 91 9.65 -0.20 3.38
N GLU A 92 8.76 0.09 4.34
CA GLU A 92 8.10 -0.95 5.13
C GLU A 92 6.88 -1.48 4.38
N GLY A 93 6.91 -2.75 4.04
CA GLY A 93 5.85 -3.41 3.30
C GLY A 93 5.69 -4.90 3.61
N ARG A 94 6.31 -5.40 4.69
CA ARG A 94 6.34 -6.83 5.01
C ARG A 94 4.95 -7.45 5.12
N MET A 95 4.00 -6.76 5.72
CA MET A 95 2.62 -7.21 5.91
C MET A 95 1.67 -6.71 4.81
N LYS A 96 2.22 -6.07 3.79
CA LYS A 96 1.47 -5.51 2.67
C LYS A 96 1.47 -6.47 1.47
N THR A 97 0.60 -6.20 0.50
CA THR A 97 0.54 -6.97 -0.75
C THR A 97 1.72 -6.66 -1.67
N ALA A 98 2.01 -7.55 -2.61
CA ALA A 98 3.00 -7.29 -3.66
C ALA A 98 2.64 -6.04 -4.48
N TYR A 99 1.35 -5.79 -4.71
CA TYR A 99 0.87 -4.58 -5.37
C TYR A 99 1.25 -3.31 -4.61
N TYR A 100 1.08 -3.29 -3.27
CA TYR A 100 1.53 -2.17 -2.45
C TYR A 100 3.04 -1.91 -2.63
N VAL A 101 3.85 -2.95 -2.52
CA VAL A 101 5.31 -2.82 -2.66
C VAL A 101 5.68 -2.30 -4.04
N ALA A 102 5.05 -2.83 -5.10
CA ALA A 102 5.29 -2.37 -6.46
C ALA A 102 4.92 -0.90 -6.65
N THR A 103 3.73 -0.49 -6.21
CA THR A 103 3.24 0.90 -6.34
C THR A 103 4.16 1.88 -5.62
N VAL A 104 4.48 1.61 -4.35
CA VAL A 104 5.32 2.50 -3.55
C VAL A 104 6.74 2.56 -4.10
N THR A 105 7.34 1.41 -4.42
CA THR A 105 8.70 1.36 -4.97
C THR A 105 8.80 2.08 -6.31
N ALA A 106 7.81 1.89 -7.20
CA ALA A 106 7.76 2.57 -8.49
C ALA A 106 7.65 4.11 -8.33
N ALA A 107 6.85 4.59 -7.38
CA ALA A 107 6.72 6.01 -7.09
C ALA A 107 8.05 6.62 -6.60
N TYR A 108 8.71 5.98 -5.62
CA TYR A 108 10.01 6.43 -5.12
C TYR A 108 11.11 6.31 -6.17
N ARG A 109 11.11 5.27 -7.01
CA ARG A 109 12.07 5.12 -8.09
C ARG A 109 11.94 6.25 -9.12
N ARG A 110 10.72 6.55 -9.57
CA ARG A 110 10.46 7.66 -10.48
C ARG A 110 10.87 9.01 -9.89
N ALA A 111 10.62 9.22 -8.60
CA ALA A 111 11.04 10.43 -7.89
C ALA A 111 12.57 10.59 -7.88
N LEU A 112 13.29 9.51 -7.59
CA LEU A 112 14.77 9.52 -7.60
C LEU A 112 15.35 9.72 -8.98
N ASP A 113 14.77 9.09 -10.02
CA ASP A 113 15.20 9.28 -11.40
C ASP A 113 14.99 10.73 -11.84
N LEU A 114 13.83 11.32 -11.52
CA LEU A 114 13.55 12.72 -11.78
C LEU A 114 14.56 13.66 -11.14
N LEU A 115 14.92 13.42 -9.87
CA LEU A 115 15.92 14.20 -9.16
C LEU A 115 17.31 14.03 -9.79
N ALA A 116 17.68 12.81 -10.17
CA ALA A 116 18.97 12.53 -10.81
C ALA A 116 19.10 13.22 -12.18
N ASP A 117 18.00 13.32 -12.91
CA ASP A 117 17.93 13.98 -14.22
C ASP A 117 17.78 15.51 -14.10
N GLY A 118 17.73 16.07 -12.90
CA GLY A 118 17.58 17.50 -12.65
C GLY A 118 16.18 18.04 -13.00
N GLY A 119 15.17 17.17 -12.96
CA GLY A 119 13.77 17.54 -13.26
C GLY A 119 13.10 18.33 -12.13
N ASP A 120 11.95 18.93 -12.42
CA ASP A 120 11.16 19.70 -11.46
C ASP A 120 10.39 18.77 -10.52
N PHE A 121 11.01 18.46 -9.38
CA PHE A 121 10.41 17.60 -8.35
C PHE A 121 9.14 18.24 -7.75
N ALA A 122 9.13 19.55 -7.53
CA ALA A 122 8.00 20.24 -6.94
C ALA A 122 6.76 20.15 -7.83
N ALA A 123 6.94 20.29 -9.15
CA ALA A 123 5.86 20.09 -10.11
C ALA A 123 5.37 18.64 -10.21
N ALA A 124 6.27 17.66 -9.99
CA ALA A 124 5.93 16.23 -10.04
C ALA A 124 5.31 15.69 -8.74
N LEU A 125 5.58 16.33 -7.60
CA LEU A 125 5.18 15.86 -6.27
C LEU A 125 3.68 15.53 -6.15
N PRO A 126 2.73 16.35 -6.63
CA PRO A 126 1.31 16.01 -6.55
C PRO A 126 0.97 14.68 -7.24
N GLY A 127 1.57 14.42 -8.41
CA GLY A 127 1.39 13.15 -9.14
C GLY A 127 2.01 11.95 -8.43
N LEU A 128 3.18 12.12 -7.81
CA LEU A 128 3.83 11.09 -7.01
C LEU A 128 3.01 10.75 -5.74
N MET A 129 2.45 11.76 -5.08
CA MET A 129 1.57 11.57 -3.93
C MET A 129 0.26 10.87 -4.32
N ALA A 130 -0.34 11.24 -5.46
CA ALA A 130 -1.51 10.56 -5.99
C ALA A 130 -1.22 9.08 -6.33
N GLU A 131 -0.03 8.76 -6.82
CA GLU A 131 0.37 7.37 -7.05
C GLU A 131 0.50 6.59 -5.73
N LEU A 132 1.08 7.17 -4.69
CA LEU A 132 1.18 6.55 -3.38
C LEU A 132 -0.19 6.26 -2.75
N SER A 133 -1.19 7.13 -2.99
CA SER A 133 -2.56 6.92 -2.50
C SER A 133 -3.30 5.77 -3.21
N CYS A 134 -2.79 5.26 -4.33
CA CYS A 134 -3.36 4.11 -5.02
C CYS A 134 -3.18 2.80 -4.23
N ALA A 135 -2.17 2.71 -3.35
CA ALA A 135 -1.95 1.55 -2.50
C ALA A 135 -2.63 1.72 -1.12
N SER A 136 -2.99 0.63 -0.47
CA SER A 136 -3.67 0.67 0.84
C SER A 136 -2.77 1.28 1.92
N HIS A 137 -3.15 2.43 2.44
CA HIS A 137 -2.44 3.21 3.44
C HIS A 137 -3.40 3.76 4.49
N ARG A 138 -2.85 4.26 5.58
CA ARG A 138 -3.55 5.11 6.56
C ARG A 138 -3.23 6.56 6.27
N ASP A 139 -3.81 7.46 7.05
CA ASP A 139 -3.31 8.82 7.10
C ASP A 139 -1.80 8.78 7.31
N SER A 140 -1.08 9.59 6.56
CA SER A 140 0.38 9.57 6.56
C SER A 140 0.94 10.95 6.88
N ASP A 141 2.08 10.95 7.55
CA ASP A 141 2.84 12.15 7.85
C ASP A 141 4.35 11.92 7.70
N THR A 142 5.13 12.95 7.95
CA THR A 142 6.59 12.88 7.90
C THR A 142 7.23 12.30 9.16
N GLY A 143 6.43 11.76 10.07
CA GLY A 143 6.92 11.26 11.36
C GLY A 143 7.66 12.35 12.13
N PHE A 144 8.82 11.99 12.66
CA PHE A 144 9.67 12.93 13.42
C PHE A 144 10.67 13.72 12.56
N ALA A 145 10.62 13.60 11.23
CA ALA A 145 11.61 14.24 10.36
C ALA A 145 11.62 15.77 10.46
N LEU A 146 10.45 16.38 10.69
CA LEU A 146 10.29 17.83 10.89
C LEU A 146 10.02 18.22 12.36
N GLY A 147 10.24 17.32 13.30
CA GLY A 147 9.94 17.54 14.72
C GLY A 147 8.84 16.61 15.22
N LYS A 148 8.22 16.96 16.34
CA LYS A 148 7.14 16.15 16.92
C LYS A 148 5.92 16.20 15.99
N PRO A 149 5.34 15.05 15.59
CA PRO A 149 4.09 15.02 14.82
C PRO A 149 2.97 15.77 15.54
N ALA A 150 2.15 16.49 14.79
CA ALA A 150 1.08 17.30 15.36
C ALA A 150 -0.02 16.45 15.99
N ASN A 151 -0.31 15.30 15.43
CA ASN A 151 -1.30 14.36 15.96
C ASN A 151 -0.88 12.92 15.62
N PRO A 152 -0.55 12.08 16.61
CA PRO A 152 -0.14 10.71 16.37
C PRO A 152 -1.29 9.72 16.15
N GLY A 153 -2.53 10.14 16.24
CA GLY A 153 -3.70 9.27 16.21
C GLY A 153 -4.66 9.57 15.06
N GLY A 154 -4.62 8.80 13.98
CA GLY A 154 -5.68 8.75 12.98
C GLY A 154 -6.69 7.65 13.33
N ALA A 155 -7.98 7.98 13.36
CA ALA A 155 -9.03 7.03 13.69
C ALA A 155 -9.60 6.27 12.48
N ASP A 156 -9.29 6.66 11.27
CA ASP A 156 -10.17 6.40 10.13
C ASP A 156 -9.82 5.20 9.22
N GLY A 157 -9.01 4.29 9.69
CA GLY A 157 -8.81 3.02 8.98
C GLY A 157 -7.86 3.12 7.78
N PHE A 158 -8.10 2.27 6.78
CA PHE A 158 -7.29 2.22 5.57
C PHE A 158 -8.01 2.88 4.41
N HIS A 159 -7.25 3.66 3.64
CA HIS A 159 -7.67 4.32 2.40
C HIS A 159 -6.92 3.71 1.22
N GLN A 160 -7.52 3.71 0.05
CA GLN A 160 -6.86 3.40 -1.22
C GLN A 160 -7.68 3.96 -2.38
N GLU A 161 -7.02 4.59 -3.35
CA GLU A 161 -7.66 5.18 -4.52
C GLU A 161 -7.87 4.15 -5.65
N ARG A 162 -7.08 3.08 -5.65
CA ARG A 162 -7.14 2.03 -6.67
C ARG A 162 -7.20 0.65 -6.05
N GLU A 163 -8.08 -0.19 -6.55
CA GLU A 163 -8.21 -1.57 -6.13
C GLU A 163 -7.26 -2.48 -6.92
N TYR A 164 -6.56 -3.36 -6.23
CA TYR A 164 -5.72 -4.38 -6.87
C TYR A 164 -6.61 -5.46 -7.50
N LEU A 165 -6.60 -5.56 -8.83
CA LEU A 165 -7.48 -6.46 -9.61
C LEU A 165 -6.81 -7.79 -9.95
N ALA A 166 -5.60 -7.74 -10.48
CA ALA A 166 -4.87 -8.92 -10.92
C ALA A 166 -3.38 -8.60 -11.10
N HIS A 167 -2.56 -9.62 -11.33
CA HIS A 167 -1.19 -9.41 -11.81
C HIS A 167 -0.86 -10.38 -12.93
N VAL A 168 0.08 -9.99 -13.77
CA VAL A 168 0.57 -10.79 -14.89
C VAL A 168 1.42 -11.92 -14.36
N VAL A 169 1.03 -13.17 -14.66
CA VAL A 169 1.81 -14.39 -14.37
C VAL A 169 2.62 -14.84 -15.56
N GLU A 170 2.16 -14.51 -16.78
CA GLU A 170 2.90 -14.72 -18.02
C GLU A 170 2.59 -13.58 -18.98
N GLY A 171 3.63 -12.81 -19.31
CA GLY A 171 3.52 -11.65 -20.17
C GLY A 171 3.43 -12.02 -21.66
N SER A 172 3.08 -11.03 -22.48
CA SER A 172 2.98 -11.12 -23.93
C SER A 172 3.67 -9.94 -24.61
N ARG A 173 4.38 -10.18 -25.69
CA ARG A 173 5.12 -9.14 -26.43
C ARG A 173 4.21 -8.17 -27.16
N ASP A 174 3.02 -8.59 -27.55
CA ASP A 174 2.01 -7.78 -28.23
C ASP A 174 0.74 -7.59 -27.38
N GLY A 175 0.77 -8.07 -26.13
CA GLY A 175 -0.33 -8.00 -25.17
C GLY A 175 -1.43 -9.05 -25.37
N ARG A 176 -1.43 -9.81 -26.46
CA ARG A 176 -2.48 -10.78 -26.74
C ARG A 176 -2.37 -12.00 -25.84
N GLY A 177 -3.51 -12.45 -25.32
CA GLY A 177 -3.61 -13.63 -24.49
C GLY A 177 -2.77 -13.54 -23.21
N THR A 178 -2.47 -12.35 -22.72
CA THR A 178 -1.74 -12.16 -21.45
C THR A 178 -2.45 -12.90 -20.33
N ARG A 179 -1.67 -13.66 -19.55
CA ARG A 179 -2.18 -14.45 -18.43
C ARG A 179 -2.10 -13.68 -17.13
N PHE A 180 -3.24 -13.59 -16.46
CA PHE A 180 -3.36 -12.88 -15.18
C PHE A 180 -3.82 -13.82 -14.08
N LEU A 181 -3.26 -13.68 -12.88
CA LEU A 181 -3.85 -14.23 -11.67
C LEU A 181 -4.80 -13.20 -11.08
N LEU A 182 -6.09 -13.52 -11.11
CA LEU A 182 -7.17 -12.68 -10.61
C LEU A 182 -7.10 -12.58 -9.08
N LYS A 183 -7.31 -11.38 -8.56
CA LYS A 183 -7.40 -11.08 -7.13
C LYS A 183 -8.73 -10.45 -6.75
N ASN A 184 -9.25 -9.62 -7.63
CA ASN A 184 -10.52 -8.94 -7.38
C ASN A 184 -11.39 -8.91 -8.64
N ARG A 185 -12.67 -8.64 -8.47
CA ARG A 185 -13.63 -8.63 -9.57
C ARG A 185 -13.51 -7.36 -10.40
N PHE A 186 -13.70 -7.51 -11.71
CA PHE A 186 -13.89 -6.43 -12.67
C PHE A 186 -14.62 -6.94 -13.91
N LYS A 187 -15.00 -6.06 -14.82
CA LYS A 187 -15.80 -6.39 -16.00
C LYS A 187 -15.15 -5.91 -17.27
N ALA A 188 -15.43 -6.58 -18.37
CA ALA A 188 -15.14 -6.06 -19.70
C ALA A 188 -15.82 -4.70 -19.90
N GLY A 189 -15.13 -3.78 -20.59
CA GLY A 189 -15.55 -2.41 -20.78
C GLY A 189 -15.24 -1.46 -19.62
N GLU A 190 -14.74 -1.95 -18.47
CA GLU A 190 -14.25 -1.07 -17.41
C GLU A 190 -12.88 -0.47 -17.78
N THR A 191 -12.71 0.81 -17.49
CA THR A 191 -11.39 1.46 -17.59
C THR A 191 -10.52 0.99 -16.44
N ILE A 192 -9.40 0.37 -16.78
CA ILE A 192 -8.43 -0.18 -15.83
C ILE A 192 -7.02 0.31 -16.16
N GLU A 193 -6.11 0.11 -15.26
CA GLU A 193 -4.72 0.53 -15.38
C GLU A 193 -3.77 -0.66 -15.21
N LEU A 194 -2.74 -0.73 -16.07
CA LEU A 194 -1.60 -1.63 -15.89
C LEU A 194 -0.43 -0.83 -15.32
N LEU A 195 -0.02 -1.17 -14.11
CA LEU A 195 1.20 -0.66 -13.49
C LEU A 195 2.37 -1.52 -13.94
N THR A 196 3.35 -0.89 -14.56
CA THR A 196 4.60 -1.48 -15.04
C THR A 196 5.81 -0.73 -14.45
N PRO A 197 7.02 -1.28 -14.53
CA PRO A 197 8.23 -0.53 -14.15
C PRO A 197 8.41 0.79 -14.91
N SER A 198 7.93 0.88 -16.16
CA SER A 198 8.03 2.08 -17.01
C SER A 198 6.92 3.11 -16.77
N GLY A 199 5.87 2.76 -16.05
CA GLY A 199 4.75 3.68 -15.79
C GLY A 199 3.40 2.98 -15.70
N VAL A 200 2.35 3.79 -15.82
CA VAL A 200 0.95 3.35 -15.73
C VAL A 200 0.31 3.54 -17.10
N HIS A 201 -0.35 2.50 -17.58
CA HIS A 201 -1.05 2.49 -18.87
C HIS A 201 -2.54 2.23 -18.65
N THR A 202 -3.38 3.17 -19.08
CA THR A 202 -4.85 3.07 -18.96
C THR A 202 -5.44 2.46 -20.23
N PHE A 203 -6.39 1.54 -20.08
CA PHE A 203 -7.10 0.89 -21.19
C PHE A 203 -8.46 0.36 -20.76
N GLU A 204 -9.31 -0.03 -21.72
CA GLU A 204 -10.54 -0.75 -21.44
C GLU A 204 -10.30 -2.25 -21.35
N ALA A 205 -10.82 -2.90 -20.32
CA ALA A 205 -10.75 -4.36 -20.18
C ALA A 205 -11.53 -5.04 -21.30
N THR A 206 -10.88 -5.99 -21.98
CA THR A 206 -11.54 -6.86 -22.97
C THR A 206 -12.21 -8.05 -22.30
N PRO A 207 -13.10 -8.82 -22.99
CA PRO A 207 -13.62 -10.07 -22.47
C PRO A 207 -12.52 -11.04 -22.05
N PHE A 208 -12.78 -11.87 -21.07
CA PHE A 208 -11.82 -12.76 -20.43
C PHE A 208 -12.05 -14.22 -20.82
N LEU A 209 -10.98 -14.93 -21.13
CA LEU A 209 -10.99 -16.39 -21.24
C LEU A 209 -10.60 -16.99 -19.87
N ARG A 210 -11.49 -17.74 -19.25
CA ARG A 210 -11.19 -18.53 -18.06
C ARG A 210 -10.42 -19.78 -18.44
N GLU A 211 -9.15 -19.91 -18.05
CA GLU A 211 -8.34 -21.07 -18.42
C GLU A 211 -8.91 -22.41 -17.94
N LYS A 212 -9.55 -22.41 -16.78
CA LYS A 212 -10.09 -23.63 -16.17
C LYS A 212 -11.28 -24.22 -16.93
N THR A 213 -12.13 -23.37 -17.52
CA THR A 213 -13.36 -23.81 -18.19
C THR A 213 -13.32 -23.66 -19.70
N GLY A 214 -12.43 -22.82 -20.24
CA GLY A 214 -12.38 -22.44 -21.64
C GLY A 214 -13.50 -21.48 -22.06
N GLU A 215 -14.26 -20.93 -21.11
CA GLU A 215 -15.34 -19.99 -21.36
C GLU A 215 -14.84 -18.57 -21.51
N ILE A 216 -15.44 -17.82 -22.45
CA ILE A 216 -15.25 -16.37 -22.55
C ILE A 216 -16.37 -15.72 -21.76
N VAL A 217 -16.03 -14.84 -20.84
CA VAL A 217 -16.95 -14.14 -19.94
C VAL A 217 -16.65 -12.66 -19.89
N ASP A 218 -17.66 -11.84 -19.61
CA ASP A 218 -17.53 -10.39 -19.46
C ASP A 218 -17.39 -9.95 -17.99
N THR A 219 -17.63 -10.86 -17.05
CA THR A 219 -17.60 -10.56 -15.62
C THR A 219 -16.83 -11.63 -14.87
N LEU A 220 -15.94 -11.21 -14.00
CA LEU A 220 -15.17 -12.10 -13.13
C LEU A 220 -15.64 -11.93 -11.68
N GLY A 221 -15.64 -13.05 -10.95
CA GLY A 221 -15.83 -13.07 -9.51
C GLY A 221 -14.55 -12.71 -8.75
N ILE A 222 -14.59 -12.86 -7.43
CA ILE A 222 -13.39 -12.80 -6.57
C ILE A 222 -12.82 -14.22 -6.51
N GLY A 223 -11.51 -14.35 -6.69
CA GLY A 223 -10.83 -15.63 -6.51
C GLY A 223 -9.48 -15.69 -7.20
N ASP A 224 -8.65 -16.61 -6.74
CA ASP A 224 -7.34 -16.89 -7.31
C ASP A 224 -7.47 -17.82 -8.54
N GLU A 225 -7.98 -17.30 -9.64
CA GLU A 225 -8.02 -18.05 -10.91
C GLU A 225 -7.15 -17.40 -11.98
N ILE A 226 -6.66 -18.21 -12.90
CA ILE A 226 -5.92 -17.73 -14.07
C ILE A 226 -6.92 -17.43 -15.19
N ILE A 227 -6.79 -16.22 -15.71
CA ILE A 227 -7.54 -15.71 -16.86
C ILE A 227 -6.58 -15.29 -17.98
N ARG A 228 -7.08 -15.28 -19.22
CA ARG A 228 -6.43 -14.62 -20.34
C ARG A 228 -7.23 -13.42 -20.79
N MET A 229 -6.55 -12.34 -21.05
CA MET A 229 -7.12 -11.12 -21.57
C MET A 229 -6.15 -10.46 -22.57
N ASP A 230 -6.68 -9.87 -23.60
CA ASP A 230 -5.91 -9.05 -24.52
C ASP A 230 -5.69 -7.65 -23.93
N VAL A 231 -4.47 -7.16 -24.02
CA VAL A 231 -4.06 -5.85 -23.57
C VAL A 231 -3.44 -5.12 -24.77
N PRO A 232 -3.66 -3.80 -24.97
CA PRO A 232 -3.24 -3.12 -26.20
C PRO A 232 -1.73 -2.81 -26.29
N PHE A 233 -0.92 -3.37 -25.40
CA PHE A 233 0.54 -3.16 -25.33
C PHE A 233 1.24 -4.38 -24.72
N ALA A 234 2.57 -4.44 -24.85
CA ALA A 234 3.38 -5.50 -24.26
C ALA A 234 3.23 -5.55 -22.74
N THR A 235 3.24 -6.76 -22.18
CA THR A 235 3.14 -7.03 -20.76
C THR A 235 4.29 -7.91 -20.30
N GLN A 236 4.64 -7.81 -19.02
CA GLN A 236 5.68 -8.65 -18.40
C GLN A 236 5.14 -9.29 -17.13
N THR A 237 5.70 -10.45 -16.79
CA THR A 237 5.41 -11.11 -15.51
C THR A 237 5.73 -10.15 -14.36
N GLY A 238 4.77 -9.97 -13.46
CA GLY A 238 4.89 -9.05 -12.33
C GLY A 238 4.29 -7.67 -12.59
N ASP A 239 3.76 -7.36 -13.77
CA ASP A 239 2.93 -6.17 -13.97
C ASP A 239 1.59 -6.33 -13.23
N PHE A 240 1.03 -5.23 -12.74
CA PHE A 240 -0.19 -5.25 -11.90
C PHE A 240 -1.36 -4.53 -12.58
N LEU A 241 -2.53 -5.18 -12.57
CA LEU A 241 -3.79 -4.52 -12.92
C LEU A 241 -4.43 -3.91 -11.69
N ARG A 242 -4.92 -2.69 -11.87
CA ARG A 242 -5.69 -1.96 -10.86
C ARG A 242 -6.86 -1.21 -11.49
N GLY A 243 -7.87 -0.92 -10.71
CA GLY A 243 -9.06 -0.19 -11.14
C GLY A 243 -9.59 0.73 -10.06
N GLU A 244 -10.73 1.37 -10.32
CA GLU A 244 -11.36 2.22 -9.33
C GLU A 244 -11.75 1.44 -8.08
N THR A 245 -11.55 2.05 -6.91
CA THR A 245 -11.96 1.45 -5.64
C THR A 245 -13.48 1.39 -5.56
N ARG A 246 -13.99 0.19 -5.39
CA ARG A 246 -15.41 -0.04 -5.19
C ARG A 246 -15.70 0.04 -3.70
N ASN A 247 -16.51 1.02 -3.31
CA ASN A 247 -16.98 1.12 -1.93
C ASN A 247 -17.81 -0.11 -1.55
N HIS A 248 -17.18 -1.09 -0.94
CA HIS A 248 -17.83 -2.28 -0.37
C HIS A 248 -18.31 -2.09 1.09
N ARG A 249 -18.30 -0.85 1.59
CA ARG A 249 -18.84 -0.55 2.92
C ARG A 249 -20.29 -0.13 2.77
N LYS A 250 -21.20 -1.08 2.88
CA LYS A 250 -22.52 -0.91 3.46
C LYS A 250 -22.64 -1.90 4.61
#